data_c3446018cdc429861b7f6330574847c1
#
_entry.id   c3446018cdc429861b7f6330574847c1
#
_cell.length_a   1.000
_cell.length_b   1.000
_cell.length_c   1.000
_cell.angle_alpha   90.00
_cell.angle_beta   90.00
_cell.angle_gamma   90.00
#
_symmetry.space_group_name_H-M   'P 1'
#
loop_
_entity.id
_entity.type
_entity.pdbx_description
1 polymer ?
#
loop_
_entity_poly.entity_id
_entity_poly.type
_entity_poly.pdbx_seq_one_letter_code
_entity_poly.pdbx_strand_id
1 'polypeptide(L)'
;VIRNGLEAEMRSINTWLAHYFTTEGHRKALERFSPSFEPFRRSASGRRYSILSPYDDLIAEYAAQVGWDRLMLTALVWKESQFHIEVRSPRGAVGLMQLMPRTAGHFEAGNLIDPEENISTAVKLIDRLQRMFRNDAADKEELMKFTLAAYNAGEGRLRDCISYAKSIGAPCSRWND
;
A
#
# COMPACT_ATOMS: atom_id res chain seq x y z
N VAL A 1 10.33 13.56 -1.40
CA VAL A 1 11.61 13.84 -0.69
C VAL A 1 11.51 15.26 -0.19
N ILE A 2 11.36 15.45 1.12
CA ILE A 2 11.35 16.77 1.76
C ILE A 2 12.80 17.08 2.12
N ARG A 3 13.28 18.26 1.72
CA ARG A 3 14.64 18.71 2.05
C ARG A 3 14.79 18.86 3.57
N ASN A 4 15.91 18.39 4.12
CA ASN A 4 16.27 18.66 5.51
C ASN A 4 16.24 20.17 5.78
N GLY A 5 15.61 20.59 6.88
CA GLY A 5 15.48 21.99 7.30
C GLY A 5 14.09 22.60 7.17
N LEU A 6 13.08 21.83 6.73
CA LEU A 6 11.67 22.27 6.62
C LEU A 6 10.78 21.80 7.79
N GLU A 7 11.37 21.59 8.96
CA GLU A 7 10.64 21.05 10.13
C GLU A 7 9.53 21.99 10.63
N ALA A 8 9.73 23.31 10.51
CA ALA A 8 8.75 24.30 10.92
C ALA A 8 7.54 24.29 9.96
N GLU A 9 7.80 24.22 8.66
CA GLU A 9 6.79 24.11 7.61
C GLU A 9 6.02 22.81 7.74
N MET A 10 6.71 21.70 8.01
CA MET A 10 6.05 20.39 8.24
C MET A 10 5.15 20.42 9.47
N ARG A 11 5.57 21.04 10.58
CA ARG A 11 4.72 21.22 11.75
C ARG A 11 3.50 22.05 11.42
N SER A 12 3.67 23.15 10.67
CA SER A 12 2.57 24.01 10.23
C SER A 12 1.57 23.27 9.35
N ILE A 13 2.05 22.50 8.36
CA ILE A 13 1.24 21.68 7.47
C ILE A 13 0.48 20.60 8.27
N ASN A 14 1.15 19.89 9.16
CA ASN A 14 0.52 18.85 9.97
C ASN A 14 -0.54 19.43 10.92
N THR A 15 -0.30 20.60 11.51
CA THR A 15 -1.29 21.31 12.35
C THR A 15 -2.50 21.73 11.52
N TRP A 16 -2.26 22.25 10.31
CA TRP A 16 -3.34 22.62 9.39
C TRP A 16 -4.14 21.38 8.94
N LEU A 17 -3.47 20.29 8.57
CA LEU A 17 -4.13 19.04 8.19
C LEU A 17 -4.99 18.48 9.33
N ALA A 18 -4.44 18.42 10.55
CA ALA A 18 -5.18 17.97 11.72
C ALA A 18 -6.44 18.80 11.95
N HIS A 19 -6.35 20.13 11.79
CA HIS A 19 -7.51 21.00 11.86
C HIS A 19 -8.46 20.79 10.68
N TYR A 20 -7.94 20.73 9.44
CA TYR A 20 -8.75 20.55 8.23
C TYR A 20 -9.62 19.30 8.29
N PHE A 21 -9.08 18.16 8.76
CA PHE A 21 -9.82 16.90 8.87
C PHE A 21 -11.02 16.98 9.86
N THR A 22 -11.05 17.94 10.75
CA THR A 22 -12.18 18.17 11.66
C THR A 22 -13.23 19.16 11.11
N THR A 23 -12.97 19.77 9.95
CA THR A 23 -13.82 20.82 9.40
C THR A 23 -15.00 20.27 8.61
N GLU A 24 -16.08 21.07 8.58
CA GLU A 24 -17.24 20.87 7.70
C GLU A 24 -16.84 20.87 6.21
N GLY A 25 -15.80 21.63 5.83
CA GLY A 25 -15.26 21.66 4.48
C GLY A 25 -14.70 20.30 4.05
N HIS A 26 -13.98 19.63 4.94
CA HIS A 26 -13.49 18.26 4.69
C HIS A 26 -14.66 17.27 4.56
N ARG A 27 -15.66 17.35 5.44
CA ARG A 27 -16.85 16.50 5.36
C ARG A 27 -17.59 16.68 4.03
N LYS A 28 -17.81 17.91 3.58
CA LYS A 28 -18.43 18.22 2.28
C LYS A 28 -17.60 17.75 1.10
N ALA A 29 -16.26 17.82 1.19
CA ALA A 29 -15.37 17.29 0.17
C ALA A 29 -15.51 15.77 0.05
N LEU A 30 -15.51 15.05 1.17
CA LEU A 30 -15.75 13.59 1.19
C LEU A 30 -17.10 13.23 0.57
N GLU A 31 -18.19 13.92 0.95
CA GLU A 31 -19.53 13.71 0.38
C GLU A 31 -19.58 13.94 -1.13
N ARG A 32 -18.85 14.96 -1.62
CA ARG A 32 -18.80 15.30 -3.05
C ARG A 32 -18.03 14.30 -3.89
N PHE A 33 -16.93 13.75 -3.35
CA PHE A 33 -16.06 12.83 -4.08
C PHE A 33 -16.35 11.35 -3.82
N SER A 34 -17.21 11.05 -2.85
CA SER A 34 -17.68 9.69 -2.55
C SER A 34 -19.16 9.70 -2.23
N PRO A 35 -20.04 9.96 -3.21
CA PRO A 35 -21.49 10.09 -2.97
C PRO A 35 -22.15 8.81 -2.43
N SER A 36 -21.46 7.68 -2.49
CA SER A 36 -21.90 6.37 -1.93
C SER A 36 -21.16 6.03 -0.62
N PHE A 37 -20.36 6.95 -0.09
CA PHE A 37 -19.55 6.67 1.09
C PHE A 37 -20.40 6.71 2.37
N GLU A 38 -20.79 5.54 2.83
CA GLU A 38 -21.29 5.38 4.21
C GLU A 38 -20.09 5.23 5.15
N PRO A 39 -19.76 6.25 5.98
CA PRO A 39 -18.51 6.26 6.75
C PRO A 39 -18.45 5.22 7.87
N PHE A 40 -19.54 4.48 8.11
CA PHE A 40 -19.59 3.52 9.20
C PHE A 40 -20.44 2.29 8.85
N ARG A 41 -19.84 1.11 8.86
CA ARG A 41 -20.56 -0.17 8.98
C ARG A 41 -20.54 -0.67 10.42
N ARG A 42 -21.57 -1.44 10.79
CA ARG A 42 -21.53 -2.22 12.05
C ARG A 42 -20.95 -3.59 11.72
N SER A 43 -19.92 -4.01 12.45
CA SER A 43 -19.46 -5.41 12.41
C SER A 43 -20.54 -6.33 12.97
N ALA A 44 -20.44 -7.63 12.73
CA ALA A 44 -21.26 -8.64 13.37
C ALA A 44 -21.19 -8.57 14.90
N SER A 45 -20.12 -7.99 15.47
CA SER A 45 -19.92 -7.72 16.91
C SER A 45 -20.53 -6.38 17.37
N GLY A 46 -21.23 -5.64 16.49
CA GLY A 46 -21.85 -4.35 16.81
C GLY A 46 -20.89 -3.15 16.88
N ARG A 47 -19.58 -3.33 16.68
CA ARG A 47 -18.62 -2.23 16.64
C ARG A 47 -18.79 -1.41 15.36
N ARG A 48 -18.82 -0.08 15.50
CA ARG A 48 -18.71 0.84 14.35
C ARG A 48 -17.26 0.88 13.90
N TYR A 49 -17.02 0.66 12.61
CA TYR A 49 -15.73 0.95 11.98
C TYR A 49 -15.95 1.81 10.73
N SER A 50 -14.99 2.67 10.42
CA SER A 50 -15.04 3.47 9.21
C SER A 50 -14.84 2.55 8.00
N ILE A 51 -15.72 2.70 7.01
CA ILE A 51 -15.53 2.12 5.69
C ILE A 51 -14.66 3.09 4.91
N LEU A 52 -13.56 2.61 4.38
CA LEU A 52 -12.63 3.38 3.57
C LEU A 52 -12.84 3.11 2.08
N SER A 53 -13.35 1.93 1.74
CA SER A 53 -13.61 1.52 0.37
C SER A 53 -14.69 0.44 0.28
N PRO A 54 -15.27 0.20 -0.90
CA PRO A 54 -16.15 -0.96 -1.13
C PRO A 54 -15.47 -2.31 -0.93
N TYR A 55 -14.13 -2.33 -0.85
CA TYR A 55 -13.30 -3.54 -0.78
C TYR A 55 -12.73 -3.82 0.60
N ASP A 56 -13.20 -3.13 1.64
CA ASP A 56 -12.63 -3.22 2.99
C ASP A 56 -12.63 -4.63 3.57
N ASP A 57 -13.72 -5.39 3.37
CA ASP A 57 -13.82 -6.75 3.86
C ASP A 57 -12.83 -7.68 3.12
N LEU A 58 -12.75 -7.54 1.80
CA LEU A 58 -11.81 -8.26 0.94
C LEU A 58 -10.35 -7.93 1.31
N ILE A 59 -10.04 -6.65 1.46
CA ILE A 59 -8.71 -6.18 1.85
C ILE A 59 -8.31 -6.74 3.23
N ALA A 60 -9.24 -6.76 4.19
CA ALA A 60 -8.98 -7.29 5.53
C ALA A 60 -8.66 -8.78 5.51
N GLU A 61 -9.39 -9.56 4.72
CA GLU A 61 -9.16 -10.99 4.55
C GLU A 61 -7.77 -11.27 3.98
N TYR A 62 -7.41 -10.59 2.89
CA TYR A 62 -6.13 -10.81 2.22
C TYR A 62 -4.93 -10.20 2.99
N ALA A 63 -5.10 -9.10 3.72
CA ALA A 63 -4.06 -8.53 4.58
C ALA A 63 -3.62 -9.53 5.67
N ALA A 64 -4.58 -10.25 6.26
CA ALA A 64 -4.29 -11.26 7.27
C ALA A 64 -3.40 -12.40 6.76
N GLN A 65 -3.50 -12.76 5.47
CA GLN A 65 -2.70 -13.84 4.86
C GLN A 65 -1.19 -13.53 4.84
N VAL A 66 -0.84 -12.24 4.74
CA VAL A 66 0.56 -11.77 4.73
C VAL A 66 1.00 -11.15 6.04
N GLY A 67 0.14 -11.22 7.07
CA GLY A 67 0.41 -10.68 8.39
C GLY A 67 0.49 -9.15 8.46
N TRP A 68 -0.17 -8.46 7.52
CA TRP A 68 -0.26 -7.01 7.49
C TRP A 68 -1.51 -6.50 8.21
N ASP A 69 -1.39 -5.31 8.78
CA ASP A 69 -2.58 -4.58 9.21
C ASP A 69 -3.45 -4.22 7.98
N ARG A 70 -4.78 -4.35 8.15
CA ARG A 70 -5.71 -4.05 7.05
C ARG A 70 -5.58 -2.63 6.51
N LEU A 71 -5.29 -1.65 7.40
CA LEU A 71 -5.13 -0.25 6.99
C LEU A 71 -3.87 -0.06 6.14
N MET A 72 -2.83 -0.87 6.38
CA MET A 72 -1.62 -0.85 5.55
C MET A 72 -1.90 -1.31 4.13
N LEU A 73 -2.63 -2.43 3.95
CA LEU A 73 -3.01 -2.89 2.62
C LEU A 73 -4.01 -1.93 1.96
N THR A 74 -4.97 -1.36 2.74
CA THR A 74 -5.88 -0.32 2.25
C THR A 74 -5.13 0.90 1.72
N ALA A 75 -4.11 1.36 2.46
CA ALA A 75 -3.28 2.49 2.04
C ALA A 75 -2.51 2.19 0.74
N LEU A 76 -2.03 0.96 0.58
CA LEU A 76 -1.36 0.54 -0.65
C LEU A 76 -2.35 0.53 -1.82
N VAL A 77 -3.55 -0.06 -1.68
CA VAL A 77 -4.60 -0.04 -2.72
C VAL A 77 -4.97 1.40 -3.09
N TRP A 78 -5.14 2.27 -2.09
CA TRP A 78 -5.39 3.69 -2.33
C TRP A 78 -4.25 4.35 -3.12
N LYS A 79 -3.01 4.09 -2.76
CA LYS A 79 -1.82 4.65 -3.44
C LYS A 79 -1.73 4.19 -4.89
N GLU A 80 -2.08 2.95 -5.18
CA GLU A 80 -1.99 2.36 -6.51
C GLU A 80 -3.11 2.80 -7.45
N SER A 81 -4.36 2.83 -6.98
CA SER A 81 -5.53 3.00 -7.84
C SER A 81 -6.57 4.00 -7.35
N GLN A 82 -6.46 4.51 -6.11
CA GLN A 82 -7.55 5.23 -5.45
C GLN A 82 -8.88 4.44 -5.46
N PHE A 83 -8.78 3.11 -5.35
CA PHE A 83 -9.89 2.15 -5.42
C PHE A 83 -10.59 2.05 -6.78
N HIS A 84 -9.99 2.51 -7.88
CA HIS A 84 -10.55 2.35 -9.22
C HIS A 84 -10.11 1.03 -9.84
N ILE A 85 -11.06 0.16 -10.17
CA ILE A 85 -10.78 -1.19 -10.70
C ILE A 85 -10.28 -1.20 -12.14
N GLU A 86 -10.67 -0.22 -12.95
CA GLU A 86 -10.36 -0.19 -14.38
C GLU A 86 -9.12 0.64 -14.73
N VAL A 87 -8.45 1.21 -13.69
CA VAL A 87 -7.32 2.09 -13.94
C VAL A 87 -6.15 1.33 -14.58
N ARG A 88 -5.58 1.96 -15.60
CA ARG A 88 -4.37 1.47 -16.29
C ARG A 88 -3.29 2.53 -16.26
N SER A 89 -2.10 2.16 -15.84
CA SER A 89 -0.96 3.07 -15.90
C SER A 89 -0.40 3.18 -17.32
N PRO A 90 0.36 4.25 -17.64
CA PRO A 90 1.07 4.36 -18.92
C PRO A 90 2.04 3.20 -19.21
N ARG A 91 2.49 2.50 -18.17
CA ARG A 91 3.35 1.32 -18.29
C ARG A 91 2.58 0.00 -18.38
N GLY A 92 1.24 0.05 -18.39
CA GLY A 92 0.37 -1.11 -18.55
C GLY A 92 0.01 -1.84 -17.24
N ALA A 93 0.29 -1.28 -16.08
CA ALA A 93 -0.21 -1.82 -14.81
C ALA A 93 -1.73 -1.68 -14.72
N VAL A 94 -2.43 -2.64 -14.09
CA VAL A 94 -3.90 -2.75 -14.16
C VAL A 94 -4.50 -2.97 -12.77
N GLY A 95 -5.64 -2.30 -12.54
CA GLY A 95 -6.57 -2.60 -11.45
C GLY A 95 -6.17 -2.02 -10.10
N LEU A 96 -6.84 -2.49 -9.05
CA LEU A 96 -6.75 -1.97 -7.67
C LEU A 96 -5.31 -1.89 -7.14
N MET A 97 -4.51 -2.90 -7.41
CA MET A 97 -3.14 -3.06 -6.93
C MET A 97 -2.09 -2.78 -8.01
N GLN A 98 -2.50 -2.22 -9.16
CA GLN A 98 -1.61 -1.86 -10.28
C GLN A 98 -0.63 -2.96 -10.66
N LEU A 99 -1.14 -4.17 -10.87
CA LEU A 99 -0.31 -5.30 -11.27
C LEU A 99 0.08 -5.21 -12.75
N MET A 100 1.36 -5.43 -13.02
CA MET A 100 1.83 -5.63 -14.39
C MET A 100 1.33 -6.98 -14.90
N PRO A 101 0.76 -7.05 -16.14
CA PRO A 101 0.26 -8.32 -16.70
C PRO A 101 1.30 -9.44 -16.70
N ARG A 102 2.56 -9.10 -16.96
CA ARG A 102 3.66 -10.07 -16.89
C ARG A 102 3.84 -10.65 -15.48
N THR A 103 3.75 -9.79 -14.45
CA THR A 103 3.86 -10.23 -13.05
C THR A 103 2.67 -11.08 -12.66
N ALA A 104 1.46 -10.66 -13.03
CA ALA A 104 0.24 -11.39 -12.78
C ALA A 104 0.22 -12.77 -13.45
N GLY A 105 0.77 -12.90 -14.66
CA GLY A 105 0.90 -14.17 -15.37
C GLY A 105 1.75 -15.21 -14.63
N HIS A 106 2.70 -14.80 -13.79
CA HIS A 106 3.45 -15.73 -12.92
C HIS A 106 2.59 -16.36 -11.81
N PHE A 107 1.41 -15.80 -11.55
CA PHE A 107 0.44 -16.27 -10.57
C PHE A 107 -0.84 -16.79 -11.23
N GLU A 108 -0.82 -16.98 -12.55
CA GLU A 108 -1.95 -17.48 -13.34
C GLU A 108 -3.20 -16.61 -13.29
N ALA A 109 -3.04 -15.31 -13.00
CA ALA A 109 -4.15 -14.37 -12.97
C ALA A 109 -4.60 -14.01 -14.39
N GLY A 110 -5.90 -14.15 -14.66
CA GLY A 110 -6.52 -13.90 -15.96
C GLY A 110 -7.26 -12.57 -16.06
N ASN A 111 -7.96 -12.15 -15.01
CA ASN A 111 -8.78 -10.95 -15.01
C ASN A 111 -8.35 -9.93 -13.95
N LEU A 112 -7.45 -9.03 -14.30
CA LEU A 112 -6.94 -8.01 -13.38
C LEU A 112 -7.93 -6.86 -13.12
N ILE A 113 -9.11 -6.85 -13.72
CA ILE A 113 -10.17 -5.88 -13.41
C ILE A 113 -11.07 -6.44 -12.30
N ASP A 114 -11.11 -7.75 -12.10
CA ASP A 114 -11.79 -8.36 -10.98
C ASP A 114 -11.10 -7.99 -9.65
N PRO A 115 -11.82 -7.40 -8.68
CA PRO A 115 -11.22 -6.94 -7.43
C PRO A 115 -10.56 -8.06 -6.62
N GLU A 116 -11.21 -9.21 -6.53
CA GLU A 116 -10.72 -10.33 -5.74
C GLU A 116 -9.47 -10.94 -6.39
N GLU A 117 -9.51 -11.20 -7.69
CA GLU A 117 -8.37 -11.74 -8.42
C GLU A 117 -7.17 -10.77 -8.40
N ASN A 118 -7.42 -9.47 -8.51
CA ASN A 118 -6.38 -8.46 -8.47
C ASN A 118 -5.72 -8.39 -7.08
N ILE A 119 -6.50 -8.28 -5.99
CA ILE A 119 -5.98 -8.20 -4.63
C ILE A 119 -5.30 -9.52 -4.23
N SER A 120 -5.91 -10.68 -4.49
CA SER A 120 -5.31 -11.98 -4.16
C SER A 120 -3.96 -12.19 -4.86
N THR A 121 -3.87 -11.82 -6.13
CA THR A 121 -2.63 -11.91 -6.91
C THR A 121 -1.55 -10.98 -6.35
N ALA A 122 -1.92 -9.74 -5.99
CA ALA A 122 -0.99 -8.80 -5.36
C ALA A 122 -0.49 -9.31 -3.99
N VAL A 123 -1.35 -9.93 -3.20
CA VAL A 123 -0.98 -10.50 -1.90
C VAL A 123 -0.05 -11.70 -2.08
N LYS A 124 -0.23 -12.54 -3.09
CA LYS A 124 0.75 -13.60 -3.45
C LYS A 124 2.11 -13.00 -3.83
N LEU A 125 2.13 -11.88 -4.56
CA LEU A 125 3.35 -11.15 -4.86
C LEU A 125 4.01 -10.60 -3.58
N ILE A 126 3.24 -9.97 -2.70
CA ILE A 126 3.72 -9.45 -1.41
C ILE A 126 4.34 -10.58 -0.57
N ASP A 127 3.67 -11.71 -0.44
CA ASP A 127 4.20 -12.89 0.28
C ASP A 127 5.51 -13.40 -0.32
N ARG A 128 5.59 -13.47 -1.65
CA ARG A 128 6.83 -13.83 -2.35
C ARG A 128 7.96 -12.82 -2.04
N LEU A 129 7.69 -11.53 -2.07
CA LEU A 129 8.66 -10.48 -1.77
C LEU A 129 9.11 -10.54 -0.30
N GLN A 130 8.19 -10.75 0.64
CA GLN A 130 8.54 -10.94 2.07
C GLN A 130 9.47 -12.14 2.26
N ARG A 131 9.16 -13.27 1.63
CA ARG A 131 10.06 -14.43 1.70
C ARG A 131 11.43 -14.14 1.11
N MET A 132 11.50 -13.38 0.03
CA MET A 132 12.75 -13.05 -0.66
C MET A 132 13.67 -12.20 0.21
N PHE A 133 13.12 -11.18 0.91
CA PHE A 133 13.92 -10.19 1.65
C PHE A 133 13.96 -10.44 3.18
N ARG A 134 13.37 -11.54 3.66
CA ARG A 134 13.30 -11.86 5.08
C ARG A 134 14.66 -11.86 5.79
N ASN A 135 15.68 -12.37 5.11
CA ASN A 135 17.03 -12.49 5.68
C ASN A 135 17.87 -11.21 5.52
N ASP A 136 17.42 -10.26 4.73
CA ASP A 136 18.10 -8.98 4.52
C ASP A 136 17.58 -7.90 5.47
N ALA A 137 16.35 -8.01 5.95
CA ALA A 137 15.71 -7.05 6.85
C ALA A 137 16.01 -7.36 8.33
N ALA A 138 16.29 -6.32 9.13
CA ALA A 138 16.62 -6.45 10.55
C ALA A 138 15.45 -6.94 11.40
N ASP A 139 14.23 -6.58 11.05
CA ASP A 139 13.00 -6.93 11.75
C ASP A 139 11.77 -6.89 10.81
N LYS A 140 10.58 -7.13 11.38
CA LYS A 140 9.32 -7.17 10.59
C LYS A 140 8.95 -5.81 9.98
N GLU A 141 9.26 -4.72 10.67
CA GLU A 141 8.97 -3.38 10.17
C GLU A 141 9.86 -3.06 8.96
N GLU A 142 11.14 -3.37 9.06
CA GLU A 142 12.08 -3.21 7.95
C GLU A 142 11.75 -4.14 6.77
N LEU A 143 11.32 -5.38 7.06
CA LEU A 143 10.81 -6.29 6.03
C LEU A 143 9.63 -5.72 5.27
N MET A 144 8.71 -5.06 5.96
CA MET A 144 7.59 -4.37 5.31
C MET A 144 8.07 -3.25 4.38
N LYS A 145 9.02 -2.42 4.84
CA LYS A 145 9.61 -1.34 4.03
C LYS A 145 10.31 -1.89 2.78
N PHE A 146 11.09 -2.95 2.94
CA PHE A 146 11.74 -3.63 1.82
C PHE A 146 10.74 -4.24 0.84
N THR A 147 9.67 -4.84 1.35
CA THR A 147 8.59 -5.39 0.53
C THR A 147 7.90 -4.30 -0.29
N LEU A 148 7.57 -3.18 0.32
CA LEU A 148 6.96 -2.03 -0.37
C LEU A 148 7.90 -1.42 -1.43
N ALA A 149 9.19 -1.30 -1.11
CA ALA A 149 10.19 -0.83 -2.06
C ALA A 149 10.32 -1.77 -3.27
N ALA A 150 10.37 -3.09 -3.03
CA ALA A 150 10.41 -4.08 -4.08
C ALA A 150 9.12 -4.14 -4.90
N TYR A 151 7.97 -3.96 -4.26
CA TYR A 151 6.68 -3.89 -4.95
C TYR A 151 6.64 -2.72 -5.95
N ASN A 152 7.09 -1.54 -5.53
CA ASN A 152 7.05 -0.32 -6.32
C ASN A 152 8.18 -0.26 -7.38
N ALA A 153 9.41 -0.54 -6.99
CA ALA A 153 10.59 -0.36 -7.84
C ALA A 153 11.04 -1.64 -8.57
N GLY A 154 10.50 -2.78 -8.17
CA GLY A 154 10.91 -4.10 -8.65
C GLY A 154 11.96 -4.75 -7.75
N GLU A 155 11.81 -6.06 -7.55
CA GLU A 155 12.67 -6.88 -6.70
C GLU A 155 14.13 -6.88 -7.12
N GLY A 156 14.40 -6.82 -8.43
CA GLY A 156 15.77 -6.77 -8.96
C GLY A 156 16.51 -5.52 -8.51
N ARG A 157 15.86 -4.35 -8.61
CA ARG A 157 16.47 -3.08 -8.20
C ARG A 157 16.81 -3.05 -6.71
N LEU A 158 15.89 -3.52 -5.85
CA LEU A 158 16.19 -3.59 -4.42
C LEU A 158 17.35 -4.55 -4.13
N ARG A 159 17.38 -5.68 -4.82
CA ARG A 159 18.49 -6.66 -4.71
C ARG A 159 19.83 -6.04 -5.09
N ASP A 160 19.87 -5.27 -6.18
CA ASP A 160 21.06 -4.56 -6.63
C ASP A 160 21.52 -3.54 -5.58
N CYS A 161 20.61 -2.77 -4.98
CA CYS A 161 20.92 -1.83 -3.91
C CYS A 161 21.52 -2.54 -2.69
N ILE A 162 20.90 -3.63 -2.22
CA ILE A 162 21.44 -4.40 -1.09
C ILE A 162 22.81 -5.00 -1.42
N SER A 163 22.99 -5.55 -2.62
CA SER A 163 24.27 -6.12 -3.07
C SER A 163 25.37 -5.07 -3.14
N TYR A 164 25.03 -3.88 -3.64
CA TYR A 164 25.96 -2.76 -3.69
C TYR A 164 26.36 -2.33 -2.29
N ALA A 165 25.39 -2.12 -1.37
CA ALA A 165 25.70 -1.73 0.02
C ALA A 165 26.63 -2.76 0.69
N LYS A 166 26.34 -4.07 0.54
CA LYS A 166 27.22 -5.13 1.04
C LYS A 166 28.63 -5.07 0.45
N SER A 167 28.76 -4.75 -0.84
CA SER A 167 30.06 -4.68 -1.52
C SER A 167 30.96 -3.58 -1.02
N ILE A 168 30.38 -2.48 -0.51
CA ILE A 168 31.13 -1.35 0.06
C ILE A 168 31.20 -1.39 1.60
N GLY A 169 30.69 -2.46 2.22
CA GLY A 169 30.68 -2.63 3.67
C GLY A 169 29.70 -1.70 4.40
N ALA A 170 28.72 -1.13 3.69
CA ALA A 170 27.69 -0.29 4.28
C ALA A 170 26.61 -1.13 4.98
N PRO A 171 26.03 -0.67 6.09
CA PRO A 171 24.85 -1.32 6.66
C PRO A 171 23.70 -1.28 5.64
N CYS A 172 22.88 -2.33 5.63
CA CYS A 172 21.81 -2.46 4.63
C CYS A 172 20.61 -3.28 5.14
N SER A 173 20.47 -3.44 6.44
CA SER A 173 19.39 -4.22 7.05
C SER A 173 18.21 -3.36 7.51
N ARG A 174 18.38 -2.04 7.50
CA ARG A 174 17.36 -1.04 7.81
C ARG A 174 17.20 -0.08 6.65
N TRP A 175 16.02 0.47 6.49
CA TRP A 175 15.69 1.40 5.40
C TRP A 175 16.49 2.71 5.44
N ASN A 176 16.93 3.12 6.63
CA ASN A 176 17.66 4.36 6.85
C ASN A 176 19.19 4.16 6.95
N ASP A 177 19.69 2.98 6.63
CA ASP A 177 21.10 2.64 6.62
C ASP A 177 21.87 3.23 5.41
#